data_8590ee6435ae41ab532d28c62c713d2b
#
_entry.id   8590ee6435ae41ab532d28c62c713d2b
#
_cell.length_a   1.000
_cell.length_b   1.000
_cell.length_c   1.000
_cell.angle_alpha   90.00
_cell.angle_beta   90.00
_cell.angle_gamma   90.00
#
_symmetry.space_group_name_H-M   'P 1'
#
loop_
_entity.id
_entity.type
_entity.pdbx_description
1 polymer ?
#
loop_
_entity_poly.entity_id
_entity_poly.type
_entity_poly.pdbx_seq_one_letter_code
_entity_poly.pdbx_strand_id
1 'polypeptide(L)'
;VALIALQLAESQVDGVKLLGPSGWHHPDLLRIAGPRVDGAFFSSGFDPSHPSPIVQDFVARYRAAYGREPTPFAAQGFDAANLVGLQILQGAQSPSDVRNGLVATDRYPGVSGVTSIGADGDARKRPFLLEVRDGRMTSLE
;
A
#
# COMPACT_ATOMS: atom_id res chain seq x y z
N VAL A 1 -10.40 8.48 -11.67
CA VAL A 1 -10.62 9.66 -10.81
C VAL A 1 -9.91 10.91 -11.34
N ALA A 2 -8.69 10.80 -11.86
CA ALA A 2 -7.98 11.97 -12.38
C ALA A 2 -8.79 12.76 -13.43
N LEU A 3 -9.42 12.07 -14.39
CA LEU A 3 -10.30 12.69 -15.38
C LEU A 3 -11.57 13.31 -14.77
N ILE A 4 -12.11 12.69 -13.70
CA ILE A 4 -13.26 13.26 -12.98
C ILE A 4 -12.86 14.57 -12.30
N ALA A 5 -11.69 14.63 -11.67
CA ALA A 5 -11.18 15.86 -11.06
C ALA A 5 -10.99 17.00 -12.09
N LEU A 6 -10.54 16.66 -13.30
CA LEU A 6 -10.47 17.61 -14.42
C LEU A 6 -11.85 18.12 -14.84
N GLN A 7 -12.82 17.23 -15.01
CA GLN A 7 -14.19 17.58 -15.40
C GLN A 7 -14.89 18.45 -14.35
N LEU A 8 -14.70 18.14 -13.05
CA LEU A 8 -15.25 18.98 -11.97
C LEU A 8 -14.68 20.40 -12.04
N ALA A 9 -13.38 20.54 -12.24
CA ALA A 9 -12.74 21.85 -12.40
C ALA A 9 -13.23 22.61 -13.65
N GLU A 10 -13.36 21.93 -14.79
CA GLU A 10 -13.90 22.52 -16.03
C GLU A 10 -15.36 22.95 -15.87
N SER A 11 -16.14 22.20 -15.09
CA SER A 11 -17.54 22.50 -14.79
C SER A 11 -17.70 23.54 -13.66
N GLN A 12 -16.62 24.11 -13.14
CA GLN A 12 -16.62 25.09 -12.04
C GLN A 12 -17.32 24.54 -10.77
N VAL A 13 -17.19 23.23 -10.51
CA VAL A 13 -17.71 22.59 -9.31
C VAL A 13 -16.64 22.62 -8.25
N ASP A 14 -16.75 23.59 -7.33
CA ASP A 14 -15.80 23.81 -6.24
C ASP A 14 -16.24 23.17 -4.92
N GLY A 15 -15.30 23.05 -3.98
CA GLY A 15 -15.58 22.58 -2.61
C GLY A 15 -15.86 21.08 -2.46
N VAL A 16 -15.69 20.30 -3.52
CA VAL A 16 -15.88 18.84 -3.49
C VAL A 16 -14.64 18.16 -2.91
N LYS A 17 -14.82 17.35 -1.87
CA LYS A 17 -13.79 16.44 -1.37
C LYS A 17 -13.85 15.11 -2.10
N LEU A 18 -12.72 14.72 -2.67
CA LEU A 18 -12.58 13.43 -3.33
C LEU A 18 -12.13 12.36 -2.33
N LEU A 19 -12.91 11.31 -2.17
CA LEU A 19 -12.59 10.16 -1.33
C LEU A 19 -12.51 8.91 -2.18
N GLY A 20 -11.49 8.07 -1.97
CA GLY A 20 -11.28 6.93 -2.84
C GLY A 20 -10.59 5.71 -2.24
N PRO A 21 -10.61 4.61 -2.99
CA PRO A 21 -9.96 3.36 -2.63
C PRO A 21 -8.47 3.36 -2.96
N SER A 22 -7.79 2.27 -2.58
CA SER A 22 -6.34 2.07 -2.77
C SER A 22 -5.86 2.10 -4.23
N GLY A 23 -6.76 1.89 -5.19
CA GLY A 23 -6.43 2.04 -6.62
C GLY A 23 -6.06 3.46 -7.04
N TRP A 24 -6.25 4.46 -6.17
CA TRP A 24 -5.79 5.83 -6.42
C TRP A 24 -4.30 6.04 -6.10
N HIS A 25 -3.68 5.13 -5.36
CA HIS A 25 -2.25 5.20 -5.06
C HIS A 25 -1.41 4.84 -6.30
N HIS A 26 -1.42 5.73 -7.28
CA HIS A 26 -0.68 5.60 -8.52
C HIS A 26 -0.11 6.96 -8.96
N PRO A 27 1.14 7.03 -9.45
CA PRO A 27 1.75 8.29 -9.88
C PRO A 27 0.92 9.07 -10.92
N ASP A 28 0.16 8.36 -11.75
CA ASP A 28 -0.69 8.98 -12.76
C ASP A 28 -1.82 9.85 -12.18
N LEU A 29 -2.23 9.61 -10.93
CA LEU A 29 -3.19 10.49 -10.28
C LEU A 29 -2.67 11.92 -10.26
N LEU A 30 -1.45 12.11 -9.76
CA LEU A 30 -0.82 13.42 -9.66
C LEU A 30 -0.41 13.96 -11.04
N ARG A 31 0.13 13.09 -11.90
CA ARG A 31 0.58 13.48 -13.23
C ARG A 31 -0.55 13.99 -14.13
N ILE A 32 -1.73 13.39 -14.06
CA ILE A 32 -2.89 13.73 -14.92
C ILE A 32 -3.69 14.87 -14.30
N ALA A 33 -4.04 14.78 -13.02
CA ALA A 33 -4.95 15.75 -12.40
C ALA A 33 -4.22 16.98 -11.83
N GLY A 34 -2.93 16.86 -11.49
CA GLY A 34 -2.16 17.94 -10.90
C GLY A 34 -2.80 18.48 -9.61
N PRO A 35 -2.86 19.81 -9.44
CA PRO A 35 -3.42 20.43 -8.23
C PRO A 35 -4.92 20.17 -8.00
N ARG A 36 -5.63 19.67 -9.01
CA ARG A 36 -7.08 19.45 -8.94
C ARG A 36 -7.49 18.27 -8.03
N VAL A 37 -6.52 17.49 -7.59
CA VAL A 37 -6.72 16.43 -6.59
C VAL A 37 -6.14 16.78 -5.22
N ASP A 38 -5.64 17.99 -5.02
CA ASP A 38 -5.22 18.42 -3.69
C ASP A 38 -6.40 18.39 -2.71
N GLY A 39 -6.16 17.86 -1.51
CA GLY A 39 -7.21 17.57 -0.54
C GLY A 39 -7.99 16.28 -0.80
N ALA A 40 -7.64 15.49 -1.79
CA ALA A 40 -8.20 14.15 -1.98
C ALA A 40 -7.64 13.17 -0.95
N PHE A 41 -8.51 12.31 -0.40
CA PHE A 41 -8.17 11.27 0.55
C PHE A 41 -8.41 9.90 -0.05
N PHE A 42 -7.53 8.94 0.25
CA PHE A 42 -7.73 7.56 -0.19
C PHE A 42 -7.01 6.57 0.73
N SER A 43 -7.55 5.35 0.79
CA SER A 43 -6.88 4.26 1.49
C SER A 43 -5.70 3.73 0.66
N SER A 44 -4.68 3.21 1.33
CA SER A 44 -3.57 2.52 0.67
C SER A 44 -3.11 1.31 1.47
N GLY A 45 -2.65 0.30 0.78
CA GLY A 45 -1.99 -0.87 1.38
C GLY A 45 -0.50 -0.65 1.65
N PHE A 46 0.04 0.54 1.40
CA PHE A 46 1.45 0.84 1.60
C PHE A 46 1.68 2.35 1.66
N ASP A 47 2.56 2.77 2.55
CA ASP A 47 3.07 4.14 2.63
C ASP A 47 4.60 4.12 2.58
N PRO A 48 5.24 4.54 1.47
CA PRO A 48 6.70 4.56 1.33
C PRO A 48 7.38 5.58 2.23
N SER A 49 6.63 6.55 2.77
CA SER A 49 7.14 7.58 3.68
C SER A 49 7.06 7.17 5.16
N HIS A 50 6.42 6.05 5.47
CA HIS A 50 6.27 5.58 6.85
C HIS A 50 7.64 5.45 7.55
N PRO A 51 7.80 5.99 8.77
CA PRO A 51 9.12 6.10 9.44
C PRO A 51 9.68 4.78 9.96
N SER A 52 8.94 3.69 9.88
CA SER A 52 9.39 2.37 10.32
C SER A 52 10.68 1.95 9.60
N PRO A 53 11.72 1.50 10.33
CA PRO A 53 12.98 1.05 9.74
C PRO A 53 12.82 -0.05 8.69
N ILE A 54 11.87 -0.98 8.87
CA ILE A 54 11.61 -2.05 7.91
C ILE A 54 11.07 -1.51 6.58
N VAL A 55 10.24 -0.46 6.62
CA VAL A 55 9.72 0.20 5.42
C VAL A 55 10.84 0.95 4.70
N GLN A 56 11.64 1.72 5.44
CA GLN A 56 12.73 2.51 4.87
C GLN A 56 13.82 1.63 4.25
N ASP A 57 14.17 0.51 4.89
CA ASP A 57 15.10 -0.47 4.32
C ASP A 57 14.55 -1.10 3.03
N PHE A 58 13.29 -1.51 3.04
CA PHE A 58 12.64 -2.04 1.85
C PHE A 58 12.64 -1.04 0.70
N VAL A 59 12.26 0.21 0.96
CA VAL A 59 12.23 1.28 -0.05
C VAL A 59 13.63 1.51 -0.63
N ALA A 60 14.65 1.62 0.23
CA ALA A 60 16.03 1.83 -0.20
C ALA A 60 16.55 0.68 -1.09
N ARG A 61 16.33 -0.58 -0.66
CA ARG A 61 16.72 -1.77 -1.42
C ARG A 61 15.97 -1.90 -2.73
N TYR A 62 14.67 -1.59 -2.74
CA TYR A 62 13.86 -1.63 -3.95
C TYR A 62 14.33 -0.59 -4.97
N ARG A 63 14.61 0.64 -4.53
CA ARG A 63 15.19 1.70 -5.38
C ARG A 63 16.54 1.28 -5.96
N ALA A 64 17.43 0.71 -5.14
CA ALA A 64 18.74 0.24 -5.58
C ALA A 64 18.63 -0.87 -6.63
N ALA A 65 17.68 -1.80 -6.47
CA ALA A 65 17.51 -2.93 -7.37
C ALA A 65 16.79 -2.57 -8.69
N TYR A 66 15.82 -1.66 -8.65
CA TYR A 66 14.89 -1.41 -9.77
C TYR A 66 14.92 0.01 -10.32
N GLY A 67 15.65 0.95 -9.70
CA GLY A 67 15.75 2.35 -10.13
C GLY A 67 14.44 3.14 -10.07
N ARG A 68 13.45 2.67 -9.30
CA ARG A 68 12.12 3.29 -9.18
C ARG A 68 11.52 3.07 -7.79
N GLU A 69 10.47 3.85 -7.48
CA GLU A 69 9.72 3.70 -6.23
C GLU A 69 8.94 2.38 -6.19
N PRO A 70 8.87 1.72 -5.00
CA PRO A 70 8.00 0.58 -4.81
C PRO A 70 6.53 1.00 -4.85
N THR A 71 5.70 0.17 -5.48
CA THR A 71 4.25 0.31 -5.47
C THR A 71 3.64 -0.45 -4.30
N PRO A 72 2.34 -0.21 -3.94
CA PRO A 72 1.63 -1.05 -2.97
C PRO A 72 1.67 -2.54 -3.32
N PHE A 73 1.61 -2.90 -4.60
CA PHE A 73 1.72 -4.29 -5.05
C PHE A 73 3.11 -4.88 -4.80
N ALA A 74 4.18 -4.09 -5.00
CA ALA A 74 5.53 -4.53 -4.71
C ALA A 74 5.72 -4.79 -3.20
N ALA A 75 5.20 -3.93 -2.34
CA ALA A 75 5.25 -4.09 -0.89
C ALA A 75 4.46 -5.33 -0.43
N GLN A 76 3.25 -5.51 -0.94
CA GLN A 76 2.43 -6.69 -0.62
C GLN A 76 3.05 -7.99 -1.12
N GLY A 77 3.61 -8.00 -2.34
CA GLY A 77 4.32 -9.16 -2.88
C GLY A 77 5.57 -9.51 -2.07
N PHE A 78 6.30 -8.51 -1.59
CA PHE A 78 7.44 -8.70 -0.70
C PHE A 78 7.02 -9.34 0.63
N ASP A 79 5.96 -8.83 1.27
CA ASP A 79 5.45 -9.42 2.51
C ASP A 79 4.93 -10.84 2.30
N ALA A 80 4.22 -11.10 1.21
CA ALA A 80 3.72 -12.43 0.88
C ALA A 80 4.86 -13.45 0.70
N ALA A 81 5.92 -13.06 -0.02
CA ALA A 81 7.08 -13.92 -0.20
C ALA A 81 7.80 -14.20 1.12
N ASN A 82 7.95 -13.19 1.98
CA ASN A 82 8.56 -13.35 3.30
C ASN A 82 7.72 -14.24 4.22
N LEU A 83 6.38 -14.10 4.19
CA LEU A 83 5.49 -14.95 4.98
C LEU A 83 5.61 -16.42 4.59
N VAL A 84 5.65 -16.73 3.29
CA VAL A 84 5.88 -18.11 2.80
C VAL A 84 7.28 -18.59 3.18
N GLY A 85 8.31 -17.75 2.96
CA GLY A 85 9.69 -18.07 3.32
C GLY A 85 9.85 -18.36 4.80
N LEU A 86 9.16 -17.62 5.67
CA LEU A 86 9.17 -17.84 7.11
C LEU A 86 8.62 -19.22 7.47
N GLN A 87 7.53 -19.68 6.83
CA GLN A 87 6.98 -21.02 7.08
C GLN A 87 7.97 -22.11 6.69
N ILE A 88 8.66 -21.95 5.55
CA ILE A 88 9.67 -22.90 5.10
C ILE A 88 10.85 -22.94 6.09
N LEU A 89 11.32 -21.78 6.56
CA LEU A 89 12.38 -21.69 7.57
C LEU A 89 11.98 -22.31 8.92
N GLN A 90 10.70 -22.30 9.24
CA GLN A 90 10.13 -22.93 10.44
C GLN A 90 9.89 -24.43 10.29
N GLY A 91 10.24 -25.01 9.12
CA GLY A 91 10.22 -26.45 8.90
C GLY A 91 9.02 -26.96 8.10
N ALA A 92 8.24 -26.10 7.46
CA ALA A 92 7.18 -26.54 6.54
C ALA A 92 7.78 -27.34 5.37
N GLN A 93 7.30 -28.56 5.15
CA GLN A 93 7.79 -29.49 4.12
C GLN A 93 6.76 -29.78 3.03
N SER A 94 5.53 -29.29 3.20
CA SER A 94 4.45 -29.50 2.24
C SER A 94 3.63 -28.22 2.05
N PRO A 95 2.88 -28.08 0.94
CA PRO A 95 1.94 -26.98 0.76
C PRO A 95 0.92 -26.85 1.89
N SER A 96 0.51 -27.98 2.47
CA SER A 96 -0.40 -28.00 3.62
C SER A 96 0.23 -27.39 4.86
N ASP A 97 1.52 -27.68 5.12
CA ASP A 97 2.24 -27.09 6.26
C ASP A 97 2.37 -25.56 6.09
N VAL A 98 2.74 -25.12 4.90
CA VAL A 98 2.80 -23.68 4.58
C VAL A 98 1.44 -23.02 4.80
N ARG A 99 0.36 -23.62 4.28
CA ARG A 99 -1.00 -23.09 4.46
C ARG A 99 -1.36 -22.99 5.95
N ASN A 100 -1.11 -24.04 6.71
CA ASN A 100 -1.44 -24.08 8.14
C ASN A 100 -0.63 -23.03 8.93
N GLY A 101 0.65 -22.87 8.61
CA GLY A 101 1.49 -21.84 9.20
C GLY A 101 1.05 -20.42 8.82
N LEU A 102 0.62 -20.20 7.58
CA LEU A 102 0.08 -18.91 7.15
C LEU A 102 -1.20 -18.56 7.92
N VAL A 103 -2.13 -19.50 8.08
CA VAL A 103 -3.38 -19.28 8.85
C VAL A 103 -3.10 -19.03 10.34
N ALA A 104 -1.99 -19.52 10.87
CA ALA A 104 -1.56 -19.23 12.23
C ALA A 104 -0.81 -17.89 12.38
N THR A 105 -0.61 -17.16 11.28
CA THR A 105 0.09 -15.87 11.31
C THR A 105 -0.72 -14.82 12.05
N ASP A 106 -0.18 -14.31 13.14
CA ASP A 106 -0.74 -13.16 13.85
C ASP A 106 0.28 -12.03 13.97
N ARG A 107 -0.18 -10.80 13.63
CA ARG A 107 0.56 -9.54 13.77
C ARG A 107 1.96 -9.54 13.12
N TYR A 108 2.10 -10.19 11.96
CA TYR A 108 3.34 -10.12 11.20
C TYR A 108 3.69 -8.66 10.84
N PRO A 109 4.87 -8.15 11.21
CA PRO A 109 5.28 -6.77 10.95
C PRO A 109 5.80 -6.62 9.51
N GLY A 110 4.89 -6.56 8.55
CA GLY A 110 5.23 -6.41 7.14
C GLY A 110 5.51 -4.95 6.75
N VAL A 111 6.16 -4.77 5.59
CA VAL A 111 6.39 -3.44 5.00
C VAL A 111 5.09 -2.80 4.50
N SER A 112 4.10 -3.61 4.16
CA SER A 112 2.75 -3.16 3.78
C SER A 112 1.79 -3.10 4.98
N GLY A 113 2.32 -3.01 6.20
CA GLY A 113 1.57 -2.95 7.44
C GLY A 113 1.50 -4.28 8.20
N VAL A 114 1.05 -4.20 9.45
CA VAL A 114 0.89 -5.38 10.32
C VAL A 114 -0.21 -6.28 9.77
N THR A 115 0.12 -7.55 9.54
CA THR A 115 -0.75 -8.52 8.88
C THR A 115 -1.07 -9.69 9.82
N SER A 116 -2.34 -10.03 9.96
CA SER A 116 -2.81 -11.31 10.50
C SER A 116 -3.60 -12.05 9.43
N ILE A 117 -3.52 -13.39 9.40
CA ILE A 117 -4.27 -14.20 8.42
C ILE A 117 -5.34 -14.98 9.19
N GLY A 118 -6.60 -14.82 8.77
CA GLY A 118 -7.71 -15.52 9.39
C GLY A 118 -7.83 -16.99 8.98
N ALA A 119 -8.67 -17.75 9.69
CA ALA A 119 -8.96 -19.14 9.37
C ALA A 119 -9.62 -19.31 7.98
N ASP A 120 -10.25 -18.26 7.48
CA ASP A 120 -10.79 -18.13 6.12
C ASP A 120 -9.71 -17.98 5.04
N GLY A 121 -8.45 -17.73 5.43
CA GLY A 121 -7.33 -17.49 4.55
C GLY A 121 -7.16 -16.01 4.16
N ASP A 122 -8.03 -15.13 4.63
CA ASP A 122 -7.97 -13.71 4.31
C ASP A 122 -6.95 -12.96 5.17
N ALA A 123 -6.17 -12.10 4.51
CA ALA A 123 -5.23 -11.22 5.19
C ALA A 123 -5.97 -9.99 5.77
N ARG A 124 -5.85 -9.80 7.08
CA ARG A 124 -6.41 -8.68 7.81
C ARG A 124 -5.32 -7.66 8.10
N LYS A 125 -5.46 -6.46 7.54
CA LYS A 125 -4.53 -5.35 7.67
C LYS A 125 -5.29 -4.06 7.95
N ARG A 126 -4.66 -3.15 8.70
CA ARG A 126 -5.12 -1.76 8.77
C ARG A 126 -4.58 -1.03 7.53
N PRO A 127 -5.42 -0.41 6.69
CA PRO A 127 -4.95 0.40 5.58
C PRO A 127 -4.32 1.70 6.11
N PHE A 128 -3.37 2.24 5.36
CA PHE A 128 -2.92 3.62 5.51
C PHE A 128 -3.97 4.57 4.92
N LEU A 129 -4.12 5.73 5.51
CA LEU A 129 -4.93 6.81 4.96
C LEU A 129 -3.99 7.89 4.43
N LEU A 130 -4.08 8.16 3.14
CA LEU A 130 -3.25 9.14 2.46
C LEU A 130 -4.08 10.34 2.01
N GLU A 131 -3.45 11.51 2.05
CA GLU A 131 -3.97 12.75 1.50
C GLU A 131 -3.06 13.22 0.35
N VAL A 132 -3.65 13.78 -0.69
CA VAL A 132 -2.88 14.55 -1.67
C VAL A 132 -2.72 15.97 -1.14
N ARG A 133 -1.49 16.39 -0.94
CA ARG A 133 -1.15 17.73 -0.47
C ARG A 133 0.08 18.24 -1.21
N ASP A 134 -0.02 19.43 -1.78
CA ASP A 134 1.06 20.09 -2.52
C ASP A 134 1.71 19.17 -3.59
N GLY A 135 0.88 18.45 -4.32
CA GLY A 135 1.31 17.52 -5.37
C GLY A 135 2.05 16.28 -4.85
N ARG A 136 1.86 15.92 -3.60
CA ARG A 136 2.42 14.70 -2.97
C ARG A 136 1.34 13.90 -2.27
N MET A 137 1.56 12.59 -2.18
CA MET A 137 0.73 11.69 -1.37
C MET A 137 1.39 11.53 -0.01
N THR A 138 0.73 11.97 1.05
CA THR A 138 1.27 11.97 2.42
C THR A 138 0.34 11.23 3.36
N SER A 139 0.92 10.47 4.30
CA SER A 139 0.15 9.81 5.36
C SER A 139 -0.47 10.83 6.31
N LEU A 140 -1.63 10.50 6.83
CA LEU A 140 -2.33 11.29 7.86
C LEU A 140 -1.96 10.87 9.30
N GLU A 141 -1.10 9.86 9.46
CA GLU A 141 -0.61 9.39 10.77
C GLU A 141 0.75 9.96 11.11
#